data_cfeedf434038de8f5f8f5e5012061d68
#
_entry.id   cfeedf434038de8f5f8f5e5012061d68
#
_cell.length_a   1.000
_cell.length_b   1.000
_cell.length_c   1.000
_cell.angle_alpha   90.00
_cell.angle_beta   90.00
_cell.angle_gamma   90.00
#
_symmetry.space_group_name_H-M   'P 1'
#
loop_
_entity.id
_entity.type
_entity.pdbx_description
1 polymer ?
#
loop_
_entity_poly.entity_id
_entity_poly.type
_entity_poly.pdbx_seq_one_letter_code
_entity_poly.pdbx_strand_id
1 'polypeptide(L)'
;MKKVLFGLFALSTVAMAAETNLYLRAGADLNGEYDVINYEGTKVNKDEADDFSWEIAVEATREIYLKVELGLGLAYQKHGDAKSAFNHEVYGENEWDDTTLEMAGYTSIPLYIVAKYNFDAINNFVPYIKANLGYSFNDGDGDFKMSGLSEDGTLEGEVKGNVKIDDGLYYGIGAGFEYNNFTMDLMYQVNEAEAEVTVSELDVKTKKDYDYSRVTLSFGYKFNF
;
A
#
# COMPACT_ATOMS: atom_id res chain seq x y z
N MET A 1 -17.31 3.59 1.00
CA MET A 1 -18.26 2.71 1.74
C MET A 1 -18.94 1.66 0.87
N LYS A 2 -19.54 1.99 -0.31
CA LYS A 2 -20.23 0.99 -1.17
C LYS A 2 -19.27 -0.10 -1.70
N LYS A 3 -18.03 0.24 -2.04
CA LYS A 3 -17.00 -0.68 -2.55
C LYS A 3 -16.59 -1.72 -1.48
N VAL A 4 -16.43 -1.28 -0.22
CA VAL A 4 -16.10 -2.17 0.93
C VAL A 4 -17.26 -3.14 1.22
N LEU A 5 -18.49 -2.64 1.15
CA LEU A 5 -19.69 -3.48 1.38
C LEU A 5 -19.80 -4.60 0.35
N PHE A 6 -19.44 -4.32 -0.92
CA PHE A 6 -19.43 -5.33 -1.98
C PHE A 6 -18.35 -6.40 -1.72
N GLY A 7 -17.15 -6.00 -1.30
CA GLY A 7 -16.07 -6.93 -0.93
C GLY A 7 -16.45 -7.84 0.24
N LEU A 8 -17.06 -7.29 1.29
CA LEU A 8 -17.54 -8.05 2.44
C LEU A 8 -18.67 -9.03 2.04
N PHE A 9 -19.55 -8.65 1.11
CA PHE A 9 -20.59 -9.54 0.60
C PHE A 9 -20.00 -10.70 -0.21
N ALA A 10 -19.01 -10.43 -1.07
CA ALA A 10 -18.31 -11.46 -1.84
C ALA A 10 -17.60 -12.47 -0.92
N LEU A 11 -16.90 -12.00 0.11
CA LEU A 11 -16.25 -12.85 1.11
C LEU A 11 -17.26 -13.71 1.90
N SER A 12 -18.40 -13.15 2.28
CA SER A 12 -19.43 -13.89 3.02
C SER A 12 -20.01 -15.05 2.22
N THR A 13 -20.16 -14.91 0.91
CA THR A 13 -20.67 -15.99 0.05
C THR A 13 -19.67 -17.14 -0.10
N VAL A 14 -18.38 -16.83 -0.12
CA VAL A 14 -17.32 -17.85 -0.18
C VAL A 14 -17.18 -18.57 1.18
N ALA A 15 -17.22 -17.83 2.27
CA ALA A 15 -17.08 -18.38 3.63
C ALA A 15 -18.24 -19.32 4.04
N MET A 16 -19.39 -19.22 3.39
CA MET A 16 -20.54 -20.13 3.66
C MET A 16 -20.47 -21.47 2.89
N ALA A 17 -19.48 -21.65 2.01
CA ALA A 17 -19.28 -22.93 1.32
C ALA A 17 -18.63 -23.94 2.27
N ALA A 18 -19.07 -25.21 2.21
CA ALA A 18 -18.45 -26.28 2.99
C ALA A 18 -16.94 -26.42 2.67
N GLU A 19 -16.14 -26.78 3.66
CA GLU A 19 -14.68 -26.94 3.55
C GLU A 19 -13.93 -25.62 3.23
N THR A 20 -14.36 -24.52 3.81
CA THR A 20 -13.72 -23.21 3.66
C THR A 20 -12.78 -22.93 4.82
N ASN A 21 -11.58 -22.47 4.51
CA ASN A 21 -10.63 -21.92 5.47
C ASN A 21 -10.79 -20.39 5.53
N LEU A 22 -11.01 -19.84 6.71
CA LEU A 22 -11.04 -18.40 6.93
C LEU A 22 -9.80 -17.99 7.69
N TYR A 23 -9.05 -17.05 7.14
CA TYR A 23 -7.85 -16.48 7.77
C TYR A 23 -8.13 -15.05 8.21
N LEU A 24 -7.78 -14.72 9.45
CA LEU A 24 -7.67 -13.35 9.93
C LEU A 24 -6.19 -13.06 10.17
N ARG A 25 -5.69 -11.99 9.55
CA ARG A 25 -4.27 -11.62 9.59
C ARG A 25 -4.08 -10.17 10.00
N ALA A 26 -2.99 -9.90 10.71
CA ALA A 26 -2.50 -8.54 10.97
C ALA A 26 -1.01 -8.51 10.66
N GLY A 27 -0.56 -7.49 9.95
CA GLY A 27 0.81 -7.34 9.49
C GLY A 27 1.36 -5.94 9.72
N ALA A 28 2.69 -5.88 9.74
CA ALA A 28 3.45 -4.65 9.78
C ALA A 28 4.50 -4.67 8.66
N ASP A 29 4.71 -3.52 8.03
CA ASP A 29 5.68 -3.39 6.97
C ASP A 29 7.08 -3.24 7.58
N LEU A 30 8.00 -4.05 7.10
CA LEU A 30 9.43 -4.03 7.51
C LEU A 30 10.20 -3.02 6.68
N ASN A 31 9.77 -2.82 5.43
CA ASN A 31 10.29 -1.87 4.47
C ASN A 31 9.15 -1.42 3.57
N GLY A 32 8.94 -0.13 3.46
CA GLY A 32 7.94 0.47 2.58
C GLY A 32 8.60 1.52 1.70
N GLU A 33 8.35 1.45 0.39
CA GLU A 33 8.95 2.31 -0.60
C GLU A 33 7.87 2.87 -1.54
N TYR A 34 7.96 4.17 -1.83
CA TYR A 34 7.15 4.88 -2.82
C TYR A 34 7.94 5.12 -4.09
N ASP A 35 7.25 5.18 -5.21
CA ASP A 35 7.86 5.69 -6.43
C ASP A 35 8.30 7.15 -6.26
N VAL A 36 9.49 7.44 -6.78
CA VAL A 36 10.06 8.79 -6.70
C VAL A 36 9.47 9.67 -7.79
N ILE A 37 8.71 10.67 -7.38
CA ILE A 37 8.20 11.70 -8.28
C ILE A 37 9.32 12.67 -8.62
N ASN A 38 9.60 12.82 -9.93
CA ASN A 38 10.54 13.79 -10.46
C ASN A 38 9.77 14.89 -11.18
N TYR A 39 10.03 16.14 -10.82
CA TYR A 39 9.52 17.33 -11.51
C TYR A 39 10.69 18.17 -12.01
N GLU A 40 10.79 18.36 -13.33
CA GLU A 40 11.87 19.13 -14.00
C GLU A 40 13.31 18.73 -13.57
N GLY A 41 13.51 17.45 -13.25
CA GLY A 41 14.81 16.92 -12.80
C GLY A 41 15.03 16.94 -11.29
N THR A 42 14.12 17.53 -10.54
CA THR A 42 14.16 17.59 -9.07
C THR A 42 13.30 16.48 -8.46
N LYS A 43 13.86 15.72 -7.52
CA LYS A 43 13.13 14.71 -6.76
C LYS A 43 12.23 15.38 -5.73
N VAL A 44 10.94 15.04 -5.78
CA VAL A 44 9.91 15.60 -4.90
C VAL A 44 9.83 14.85 -3.57
N ASN A 45 9.95 13.52 -3.62
CA ASN A 45 9.97 12.66 -2.43
C ASN A 45 11.17 11.72 -2.47
N LYS A 46 11.48 11.12 -1.31
CA LYS A 46 12.33 9.94 -1.22
C LYS A 46 11.50 8.70 -1.45
N ASP A 47 12.16 7.62 -1.78
CA ASP A 47 11.58 6.28 -1.95
C ASP A 47 11.12 5.67 -0.61
N GLU A 48 11.72 6.02 0.52
CA GLU A 48 11.39 5.45 1.82
C GLU A 48 10.13 6.07 2.44
N ALA A 49 9.29 5.23 3.06
CA ALA A 49 8.23 5.66 3.96
C ALA A 49 8.83 6.08 5.32
N ASP A 50 8.29 7.15 5.92
CA ASP A 50 8.77 7.69 7.20
C ASP A 50 8.02 7.11 8.39
N ASP A 51 6.73 6.83 8.22
CA ASP A 51 5.85 6.38 9.27
C ASP A 51 5.58 4.87 9.23
N PHE A 52 5.08 4.37 10.37
CA PHE A 52 4.69 2.96 10.54
C PHE A 52 3.51 2.59 9.66
N SER A 53 3.70 1.58 8.82
CA SER A 53 2.70 1.01 7.94
C SER A 53 2.23 -0.34 8.45
N TRP A 54 0.92 -0.63 8.31
CA TRP A 54 0.31 -1.86 8.80
C TRP A 54 -0.90 -2.28 7.97
N GLU A 55 -1.27 -3.55 8.11
CA GLU A 55 -2.47 -4.10 7.46
C GLU A 55 -3.25 -5.02 8.38
N ILE A 56 -4.57 -5.13 8.12
CA ILE A 56 -5.43 -6.20 8.59
C ILE A 56 -6.11 -6.82 7.38
N ALA A 57 -6.09 -8.15 7.29
CA ALA A 57 -6.67 -8.88 6.16
C ALA A 57 -7.58 -10.02 6.62
N VAL A 58 -8.63 -10.25 5.84
CA VAL A 58 -9.49 -11.43 5.93
C VAL A 58 -9.44 -12.16 4.60
N GLU A 59 -9.10 -13.45 4.63
CA GLU A 59 -9.03 -14.30 3.44
C GLU A 59 -9.91 -15.53 3.63
N ALA A 60 -10.73 -15.83 2.63
CA ALA A 60 -11.53 -17.05 2.59
C ALA A 60 -11.03 -17.91 1.43
N THR A 61 -10.45 -19.08 1.73
CA THR A 61 -9.88 -19.98 0.72
C THR A 61 -10.48 -21.37 0.83
N ARG A 62 -10.34 -22.12 -0.25
CA ARG A 62 -10.72 -23.53 -0.33
C ARG A 62 -9.63 -24.31 -1.07
N GLU A 63 -9.35 -25.52 -0.59
CA GLU A 63 -8.52 -26.45 -1.35
C GLU A 63 -9.28 -26.91 -2.61
N ILE A 64 -8.72 -26.61 -3.79
CA ILE A 64 -9.30 -26.94 -5.08
C ILE A 64 -8.61 -28.13 -5.75
N TYR A 65 -7.38 -28.35 -5.42
CA TYR A 65 -6.54 -29.44 -5.92
C TYR A 65 -5.40 -29.68 -4.94
N LEU A 66 -4.97 -30.90 -4.78
CA LEU A 66 -3.88 -31.37 -3.89
C LEU A 66 -2.95 -30.24 -3.39
N LYS A 67 -3.15 -29.80 -2.15
CA LYS A 67 -2.33 -28.75 -1.49
C LYS A 67 -2.46 -27.33 -2.07
N VAL A 68 -3.30 -27.11 -3.10
CA VAL A 68 -3.56 -25.80 -3.69
C VAL A 68 -4.86 -25.24 -3.14
N GLU A 69 -4.78 -24.12 -2.45
CA GLU A 69 -5.93 -23.34 -2.00
C GLU A 69 -6.10 -22.12 -2.94
N LEU A 70 -7.33 -21.86 -3.36
CA LEU A 70 -7.74 -20.63 -3.99
C LEU A 70 -8.85 -19.96 -3.19
N GLY A 71 -8.89 -18.65 -3.24
CA GLY A 71 -9.92 -17.89 -2.54
C GLY A 71 -9.91 -16.41 -2.83
N LEU A 72 -10.62 -15.68 -1.97
CA LEU A 72 -10.73 -14.23 -2.01
C LEU A 72 -10.19 -13.64 -0.72
N GLY A 73 -9.59 -12.47 -0.83
CA GLY A 73 -9.12 -11.68 0.29
C GLY A 73 -9.59 -10.24 0.20
N LEU A 74 -9.75 -9.63 1.35
CA LEU A 74 -9.98 -8.21 1.54
C LEU A 74 -9.04 -7.73 2.63
N ALA A 75 -8.32 -6.65 2.39
CA ALA A 75 -7.49 -6.04 3.41
C ALA A 75 -7.83 -4.56 3.61
N TYR A 76 -7.44 -4.04 4.75
CA TYR A 76 -7.33 -2.64 5.05
C TYR A 76 -5.87 -2.35 5.37
N GLN A 77 -5.28 -1.44 4.63
CA GLN A 77 -3.86 -1.13 4.69
C GLN A 77 -3.68 0.36 4.92
N LYS A 78 -2.84 0.72 5.89
CA LYS A 78 -2.40 2.10 6.09
C LYS A 78 -0.92 2.18 5.70
N HIS A 79 -0.64 3.00 4.72
CA HIS A 79 0.72 3.30 4.29
C HIS A 79 1.19 4.57 5.01
N GLY A 80 2.43 4.55 5.51
CA GLY A 80 3.04 5.71 6.13
C GLY A 80 3.31 6.82 5.13
N ASP A 81 3.56 8.02 5.59
CA ASP A 81 3.86 9.16 4.74
C ASP A 81 5.20 8.96 4.02
N ALA A 82 5.34 9.46 2.80
CA ALA A 82 6.61 9.45 2.10
C ALA A 82 7.57 10.45 2.73
N LYS A 83 8.84 10.07 2.88
CA LYS A 83 9.88 11.01 3.34
C LYS A 83 10.02 12.16 2.37
N SER A 84 10.02 13.38 2.89
CA SER A 84 10.31 14.58 2.11
C SER A 84 11.73 14.53 1.53
N ALA A 85 11.89 14.88 0.26
CA ALA A 85 13.19 15.12 -0.33
C ALA A 85 13.48 16.62 -0.20
N PHE A 86 14.47 16.98 0.62
CA PHE A 86 14.99 18.34 0.63
C PHE A 86 15.95 18.49 -0.55
N ASN A 87 15.61 19.32 -1.51
CA ASN A 87 16.51 19.74 -2.54
C ASN A 87 16.85 21.20 -2.32
N HIS A 88 18.09 21.43 -1.93
CA HIS A 88 18.69 22.74 -1.99
C HIS A 88 19.23 22.94 -3.43
N GLU A 89 18.44 23.51 -4.30
CA GLU A 89 18.88 23.91 -5.63
C GLU A 89 18.81 25.43 -5.77
N VAL A 90 19.97 26.00 -6.04
CA VAL A 90 20.13 27.41 -6.37
C VAL A 90 19.70 27.64 -7.82
N TYR A 91 18.56 28.27 -8.03
CA TYR A 91 18.14 28.74 -9.34
C TYR A 91 18.43 30.23 -9.49
N GLY A 92 19.58 30.54 -10.13
CA GLY A 92 19.95 31.92 -10.44
C GLY A 92 20.45 32.73 -9.25
N GLU A 93 20.32 34.06 -9.31
CA GLU A 93 20.75 34.98 -8.23
C GLU A 93 19.78 35.01 -7.03
N ASN A 94 18.70 34.21 -7.03
CA ASN A 94 17.76 34.07 -5.92
C ASN A 94 17.88 32.67 -5.35
N GLU A 95 18.42 32.55 -4.15
CA GLU A 95 18.46 31.32 -3.38
C GLU A 95 17.04 31.03 -2.83
N TRP A 96 16.46 29.90 -3.24
CA TRP A 96 15.26 29.37 -2.60
C TRP A 96 15.72 28.43 -1.50
N ASP A 97 15.79 28.92 -0.27
CA ASP A 97 16.05 28.10 0.90
C ASP A 97 14.75 27.47 1.40
N ASP A 98 14.79 26.15 1.67
CA ASP A 98 13.72 25.33 2.26
C ASP A 98 12.41 25.21 1.45
N THR A 99 12.44 24.36 0.41
CA THR A 99 11.21 23.82 -0.16
C THR A 99 10.86 22.53 0.58
N THR A 100 9.89 22.56 1.48
CA THR A 100 9.34 21.38 2.14
C THR A 100 8.14 20.92 1.35
N LEU A 101 8.22 19.75 0.74
CA LEU A 101 7.10 19.07 0.12
C LEU A 101 6.77 17.85 0.98
N GLU A 102 5.64 17.89 1.67
CA GLU A 102 5.11 16.76 2.41
C GLU A 102 4.11 16.02 1.52
N MET A 103 4.43 14.78 1.14
CA MET A 103 3.49 13.90 0.46
C MET A 103 2.91 12.94 1.49
N ALA A 104 1.62 13.09 1.76
CA ALA A 104 0.91 12.24 2.69
C ALA A 104 0.83 10.80 2.17
N GLY A 105 0.93 9.86 3.08
CA GLY A 105 0.61 8.47 2.82
C GLY A 105 -0.88 8.29 2.53
N TYR A 106 -1.24 7.12 2.03
CA TYR A 106 -2.62 6.82 1.71
C TYR A 106 -3.08 5.51 2.36
N THR A 107 -4.38 5.29 2.35
CA THR A 107 -5.02 4.07 2.81
C THR A 107 -5.47 3.26 1.61
N SER A 108 -5.31 1.94 1.67
CA SER A 108 -5.73 1.03 0.62
C SER A 108 -6.71 -0.02 1.12
N ILE A 109 -7.69 -0.35 0.28
CA ILE A 109 -8.62 -1.45 0.52
C ILE A 109 -8.56 -2.39 -0.68
N PRO A 110 -7.56 -3.29 -0.76
CA PRO A 110 -7.48 -4.27 -1.83
C PRO A 110 -8.51 -5.37 -1.67
N LEU A 111 -9.20 -5.69 -2.77
CA LEU A 111 -9.98 -6.90 -2.98
C LEU A 111 -9.21 -7.78 -3.96
N TYR A 112 -8.85 -9.00 -3.56
CA TYR A 112 -7.91 -9.82 -4.31
C TYR A 112 -8.24 -11.30 -4.30
N ILE A 113 -7.73 -12.00 -5.31
CA ILE A 113 -7.67 -13.46 -5.36
C ILE A 113 -6.42 -13.91 -4.61
N VAL A 114 -6.56 -14.96 -3.81
CA VAL A 114 -5.47 -15.63 -3.09
C VAL A 114 -5.21 -16.98 -3.74
N ALA A 115 -3.96 -17.27 -4.07
CA ALA A 115 -3.49 -18.59 -4.42
C ALA A 115 -2.40 -19.02 -3.42
N LYS A 116 -2.57 -20.19 -2.80
CA LYS A 116 -1.65 -20.72 -1.78
C LYS A 116 -1.32 -22.17 -2.09
N TYR A 117 -0.05 -22.53 -2.06
CA TYR A 117 0.41 -23.91 -2.17
C TYR A 117 1.04 -24.36 -0.86
N ASN A 118 0.46 -25.37 -0.22
CA ASN A 118 0.93 -25.96 1.02
C ASN A 118 1.92 -27.09 0.72
N PHE A 119 3.10 -27.04 1.32
CA PHE A 119 4.07 -28.15 1.28
C PHE A 119 3.67 -29.28 2.22
N ASP A 120 4.44 -30.37 2.22
CA ASP A 120 4.23 -31.47 3.15
C ASP A 120 4.44 -31.02 4.59
N ALA A 121 3.52 -31.42 5.45
CA ALA A 121 3.63 -31.12 6.87
C ALA A 121 4.84 -31.86 7.51
N ILE A 122 5.60 -31.11 8.28
CA ILE A 122 6.66 -31.66 9.14
C ILE A 122 6.15 -31.54 10.59
N ASN A 123 5.64 -32.61 11.13
CA ASN A 123 4.80 -32.60 12.33
C ASN A 123 3.57 -31.71 12.11
N ASN A 124 3.36 -30.67 12.95
CA ASN A 124 2.25 -29.72 12.82
C ASN A 124 2.65 -28.45 12.07
N PHE A 125 3.82 -28.43 11.45
CA PHE A 125 4.36 -27.30 10.73
C PHE A 125 4.14 -27.49 9.23
N VAL A 126 3.39 -26.62 8.58
CA VAL A 126 3.07 -26.66 7.15
C VAL A 126 3.62 -25.40 6.48
N PRO A 127 4.78 -25.48 5.81
CA PRO A 127 5.27 -24.38 4.99
C PRO A 127 4.35 -24.15 3.79
N TYR A 128 4.29 -22.92 3.29
CA TYR A 128 3.57 -22.59 2.07
C TYR A 128 4.19 -21.41 1.32
N ILE A 129 3.82 -21.30 0.05
CA ILE A 129 3.98 -20.11 -0.76
C ILE A 129 2.61 -19.53 -1.08
N LYS A 130 2.52 -18.22 -1.19
CA LYS A 130 1.27 -17.49 -1.41
C LYS A 130 1.47 -16.40 -2.46
N ALA A 131 0.47 -16.21 -3.31
CA ALA A 131 0.39 -15.10 -4.24
C ALA A 131 -1.00 -14.45 -4.18
N ASN A 132 -1.05 -13.15 -4.30
CA ASN A 132 -2.24 -12.32 -4.32
C ASN A 132 -2.28 -11.52 -5.62
N LEU A 133 -3.48 -11.35 -6.19
CA LEU A 133 -3.70 -10.47 -7.33
C LEU A 133 -5.11 -9.88 -7.25
N GLY A 134 -5.21 -8.56 -7.36
CA GLY A 134 -6.50 -7.89 -7.22
C GLY A 134 -6.46 -6.42 -7.60
N TYR A 135 -7.40 -5.68 -7.05
CA TYR A 135 -7.56 -4.27 -7.27
C TYR A 135 -7.63 -3.53 -5.94
N SER A 136 -6.86 -2.48 -5.80
CA SER A 136 -6.77 -1.64 -4.62
C SER A 136 -7.63 -0.39 -4.79
N PHE A 137 -8.53 -0.19 -3.86
CA PHE A 137 -9.26 1.07 -3.71
C PHE A 137 -8.45 1.96 -2.77
N ASN A 138 -7.84 2.98 -3.35
CA ASN A 138 -6.96 3.89 -2.62
C ASN A 138 -7.74 5.13 -2.18
N ASP A 139 -7.41 5.63 -1.00
CA ASP A 139 -8.00 6.83 -0.41
C ASP A 139 -6.88 7.64 0.24
N GLY A 140 -6.53 8.72 -0.40
CA GLY A 140 -5.52 9.66 0.06
C GLY A 140 -5.76 10.99 -0.63
N ASP A 141 -6.22 11.96 0.15
CA ASP A 141 -6.31 13.35 -0.25
C ASP A 141 -5.30 14.13 0.59
N GLY A 142 -4.40 14.84 -0.03
CA GLY A 142 -3.41 15.67 0.63
C GLY A 142 -3.36 17.06 0.01
N ASP A 143 -3.09 18.05 0.85
CA ASP A 143 -2.69 19.37 0.38
C ASP A 143 -1.16 19.40 0.42
N PHE A 144 -0.53 19.77 -0.67
CA PHE A 144 0.87 20.09 -0.63
C PHE A 144 1.08 21.60 -0.60
N LYS A 145 2.11 22.00 0.10
CA LYS A 145 2.57 23.36 0.18
C LYS A 145 4.01 23.43 -0.28
N MET A 146 4.26 24.37 -1.16
CA MET A 146 5.59 24.74 -1.59
C MET A 146 5.81 26.19 -1.16
N SER A 147 6.75 26.42 -0.25
CA SER A 147 7.09 27.77 0.20
C SER A 147 8.53 28.08 -0.17
N GLY A 148 8.72 29.23 -0.81
CA GLY A 148 10.04 29.78 -1.07
C GLY A 148 10.38 30.82 0.00
N LEU A 149 11.59 30.75 0.56
CA LEU A 149 12.12 31.76 1.46
C LEU A 149 13.24 32.50 0.77
N SER A 150 13.33 33.83 0.98
CA SER A 150 14.49 34.60 0.56
C SER A 150 15.66 34.41 1.53
N GLU A 151 16.87 34.87 1.13
CA GLU A 151 18.11 34.77 1.88
C GLU A 151 18.03 35.31 3.32
N ASP A 152 17.08 36.21 3.59
CA ASP A 152 16.84 36.77 4.92
C ASP A 152 15.78 36.01 5.73
N GLY A 153 15.24 34.88 5.21
CA GLY A 153 14.20 34.07 5.84
C GLY A 153 12.77 34.63 5.68
N THR A 154 12.60 35.62 4.78
CA THR A 154 11.27 36.16 4.47
C THR A 154 10.54 35.27 3.46
N LEU A 155 9.27 34.95 3.71
CA LEU A 155 8.43 34.17 2.80
C LEU A 155 8.21 34.98 1.50
N GLU A 156 8.75 34.51 0.37
CA GLU A 156 8.59 35.15 -0.94
C GLU A 156 7.43 34.62 -1.78
N GLY A 157 6.97 33.40 -1.47
CA GLY A 157 5.84 32.83 -2.16
C GLY A 157 5.37 31.52 -1.52
N GLU A 158 4.09 31.23 -1.67
CA GLU A 158 3.48 29.98 -1.26
C GLU A 158 2.61 29.48 -2.42
N VAL A 159 2.90 28.27 -2.91
CA VAL A 159 2.08 27.57 -3.90
C VAL A 159 1.39 26.43 -3.21
N LYS A 160 0.07 26.39 -3.33
CA LYS A 160 -0.77 25.32 -2.76
C LYS A 160 -1.33 24.46 -3.87
N GLY A 161 -1.35 23.17 -3.64
CA GLY A 161 -1.99 22.21 -4.52
C GLY A 161 -2.69 21.12 -3.74
N ASN A 162 -3.54 20.39 -4.45
CA ASN A 162 -4.20 19.21 -3.94
C ASN A 162 -3.62 17.98 -4.63
N VAL A 163 -3.36 16.93 -3.85
CA VAL A 163 -2.95 15.62 -4.34
C VAL A 163 -4.06 14.64 -4.08
N LYS A 164 -4.54 13.98 -5.13
CA LYS A 164 -5.51 12.90 -5.05
C LYS A 164 -4.86 11.61 -5.50
N ILE A 165 -5.04 10.54 -4.72
CA ILE A 165 -4.54 9.21 -5.07
C ILE A 165 -5.65 8.42 -5.77
N ASP A 166 -5.38 7.93 -6.97
CA ASP A 166 -6.30 7.10 -7.74
C ASP A 166 -6.12 5.61 -7.40
N ASP A 167 -7.17 4.83 -7.66
CA ASP A 167 -7.20 3.37 -7.46
C ASP A 167 -6.24 2.66 -8.45
N GLY A 168 -5.69 1.47 -8.09
CA GLY A 168 -4.76 0.72 -8.94
C GLY A 168 -4.79 -0.79 -8.74
N LEU A 169 -3.87 -1.51 -9.37
CA LEU A 169 -3.71 -2.94 -9.15
C LEU A 169 -3.06 -3.21 -7.78
N TYR A 170 -3.38 -4.38 -7.24
CA TYR A 170 -2.74 -4.94 -6.06
C TYR A 170 -2.20 -6.32 -6.37
N TYR A 171 -0.94 -6.57 -6.07
CA TYR A 171 -0.35 -7.89 -6.19
C TYR A 171 0.71 -8.14 -5.12
N GLY A 172 0.95 -9.41 -4.84
CA GLY A 172 1.94 -9.80 -3.88
C GLY A 172 2.34 -11.25 -4.01
N ILE A 173 3.54 -11.56 -3.54
CA ILE A 173 4.07 -12.92 -3.47
C ILE A 173 4.87 -13.07 -2.18
N GLY A 174 4.82 -14.25 -1.61
CA GLY A 174 5.60 -14.53 -0.41
C GLY A 174 5.53 -15.97 0.03
N ALA A 175 6.06 -16.19 1.21
CA ALA A 175 6.10 -17.50 1.85
C ALA A 175 5.72 -17.35 3.31
N GLY A 176 5.26 -18.46 3.88
CA GLY A 176 4.88 -18.51 5.27
C GLY A 176 4.81 -19.92 5.79
N PHE A 177 4.30 -20.05 6.97
CA PHE A 177 4.01 -21.35 7.56
C PHE A 177 2.74 -21.30 8.41
N GLU A 178 2.15 -22.44 8.55
CA GLU A 178 1.04 -22.71 9.46
C GLU A 178 1.53 -23.68 10.54
N TYR A 179 1.29 -23.35 11.79
CA TYR A 179 1.55 -24.21 12.92
C TYR A 179 0.27 -24.36 13.75
N ASN A 180 -0.33 -25.53 13.74
CA ASN A 180 -1.71 -25.74 14.16
C ASN A 180 -2.66 -24.82 13.36
N ASN A 181 -3.20 -23.78 14.00
CA ASN A 181 -4.05 -22.79 13.33
C ASN A 181 -3.43 -21.40 13.23
N PHE A 182 -2.22 -21.24 13.78
CA PHE A 182 -1.49 -19.98 13.67
C PHE A 182 -0.73 -19.93 12.36
N THR A 183 -0.72 -18.75 11.72
CA THR A 183 0.01 -18.50 10.48
C THR A 183 0.99 -17.36 10.65
N MET A 184 2.09 -17.42 9.92
CA MET A 184 3.06 -16.35 9.80
C MET A 184 3.47 -16.26 8.32
N ASP A 185 3.41 -15.05 7.75
CA ASP A 185 3.75 -14.77 6.37
C ASP A 185 4.81 -13.68 6.27
N LEU A 186 5.69 -13.82 5.31
CA LEU A 186 6.53 -12.75 4.81
C LEU A 186 6.17 -12.54 3.34
N MET A 187 5.61 -11.37 3.01
CA MET A 187 5.09 -11.05 1.69
C MET A 187 5.78 -9.81 1.12
N TYR A 188 6.17 -9.87 -0.15
CA TYR A 188 6.40 -8.67 -0.94
C TYR A 188 5.10 -8.29 -1.62
N GLN A 189 4.66 -7.04 -1.47
CA GLN A 189 3.36 -6.56 -1.93
C GLN A 189 3.53 -5.22 -2.63
N VAL A 190 2.71 -4.96 -3.64
CA VAL A 190 2.66 -3.69 -4.37
C VAL A 190 1.20 -3.24 -4.49
N ASN A 191 0.95 -1.99 -4.15
CA ASN A 191 -0.26 -1.26 -4.47
C ASN A 191 0.10 -0.24 -5.55
N GLU A 192 -0.36 -0.47 -6.79
CA GLU A 192 -0.25 0.55 -7.82
C GLU A 192 -1.19 1.71 -7.51
N ALA A 193 -0.73 2.92 -7.76
CA ALA A 193 -1.46 4.16 -7.57
C ALA A 193 -0.95 5.25 -8.50
N GLU A 194 -1.82 6.20 -8.88
CA GLU A 194 -1.42 7.43 -9.53
C GLU A 194 -1.72 8.62 -8.59
N ALA A 195 -0.75 9.49 -8.39
CA ALA A 195 -0.94 10.77 -7.72
C ALA A 195 -1.34 11.82 -8.76
N GLU A 196 -2.56 12.34 -8.65
CA GLU A 196 -3.04 13.46 -9.44
C GLU A 196 -2.80 14.75 -8.66
N VAL A 197 -1.81 15.52 -9.11
CA VAL A 197 -1.42 16.81 -8.52
C VAL A 197 -2.14 17.93 -9.26
N THR A 198 -2.92 18.74 -8.54
CA THR A 198 -3.62 19.92 -9.08
C THR A 198 -3.10 21.17 -8.40
N VAL A 199 -2.56 22.08 -9.18
CA VAL A 199 -2.17 23.43 -8.73
C VAL A 199 -3.19 24.44 -9.22
N SER A 200 -4.11 24.83 -8.33
CA SER A 200 -5.26 25.65 -8.68
C SER A 200 -4.90 27.04 -9.19
N GLU A 201 -3.78 27.62 -8.71
CA GLU A 201 -3.33 28.95 -9.10
C GLU A 201 -2.75 29.00 -10.51
N LEU A 202 -2.25 27.88 -11.03
CA LEU A 202 -1.62 27.77 -12.34
C LEU A 202 -2.47 27.02 -13.38
N ASP A 203 -3.64 26.52 -12.98
CA ASP A 203 -4.51 25.64 -13.79
C ASP A 203 -3.74 24.44 -14.39
N VAL A 204 -2.78 23.90 -13.59
CA VAL A 204 -1.95 22.76 -13.97
C VAL A 204 -2.46 21.51 -13.27
N LYS A 205 -2.66 20.46 -14.06
CA LYS A 205 -3.03 19.14 -13.59
C LYS A 205 -2.05 18.12 -14.16
N THR A 206 -1.38 17.39 -13.28
CA THR A 206 -0.38 16.39 -13.66
C THR A 206 -0.65 15.09 -12.93
N LYS A 207 -0.50 13.95 -13.63
CA LYS A 207 -0.55 12.62 -13.05
C LYS A 207 0.84 11.99 -13.06
N LYS A 208 1.20 11.33 -11.96
CA LYS A 208 2.45 10.60 -11.78
C LYS A 208 2.18 9.28 -11.08
N ASP A 209 2.93 8.25 -11.45
CA ASP A 209 2.95 6.99 -10.74
C ASP A 209 3.42 7.22 -9.30
N TYR A 210 2.71 6.61 -8.36
CA TYR A 210 2.95 6.74 -6.92
C TYR A 210 2.70 5.41 -6.23
N ASP A 211 3.24 4.35 -6.81
CA ASP A 211 3.11 2.99 -6.31
C ASP A 211 3.76 2.85 -4.93
N TYR A 212 3.12 2.04 -4.09
CA TYR A 212 3.68 1.66 -2.79
C TYR A 212 4.05 0.19 -2.80
N SER A 213 5.34 -0.10 -2.71
CA SER A 213 5.90 -1.44 -2.59
C SER A 213 6.44 -1.69 -1.18
N ARG A 214 6.29 -2.93 -0.68
CA ARG A 214 6.69 -3.24 0.69
C ARG A 214 6.98 -4.72 0.93
N VAL A 215 7.73 -4.95 2.01
CA VAL A 215 7.86 -6.28 2.62
C VAL A 215 7.07 -6.27 3.93
N THR A 216 6.03 -7.09 4.01
CA THR A 216 5.13 -7.17 5.17
C THR A 216 5.34 -8.48 5.92
N LEU A 217 5.51 -8.41 7.22
CA LEU A 217 5.45 -9.54 8.14
C LEU A 217 4.07 -9.59 8.78
N SER A 218 3.34 -10.68 8.54
CA SER A 218 1.97 -10.86 9.06
C SER A 218 1.87 -12.07 9.96
N PHE A 219 1.02 -11.95 10.98
CA PHE A 219 0.59 -13.04 11.84
C PHE A 219 -0.91 -13.23 11.70
N GLY A 220 -1.37 -14.46 11.75
CA GLY A 220 -2.78 -14.75 11.60
C GLY A 220 -3.25 -16.02 12.28
N TYR A 221 -4.55 -16.20 12.20
CA TYR A 221 -5.24 -17.39 12.71
C TYR A 221 -6.20 -17.93 11.64
N LYS A 222 -6.19 -19.26 11.47
CA LYS A 222 -7.03 -20.01 10.53
C LYS A 222 -8.22 -20.61 11.25
N PHE A 223 -9.41 -20.35 10.78
CA PHE A 223 -10.65 -21.01 11.19
C PHE A 223 -11.05 -22.00 10.10
N ASN A 224 -11.34 -23.23 10.46
CA ASN A 224 -11.80 -24.28 9.56
C ASN A 224 -13.32 -24.45 9.76
N PHE A 225 -14.09 -24.41 8.67
CA PHE A 225 -15.54 -24.57 8.67
C PHE A 225 -15.98 -25.75 7.82
#